data_c890fb98c849f062dc720ddc544a9219
#
_entry.id   c890fb98c849f062dc720ddc544a9219
#
_cell.length_a   1.000
_cell.length_b   1.000
_cell.length_c   1.000
_cell.angle_alpha   90.00
_cell.angle_beta   90.00
_cell.angle_gamma   90.00
#
_symmetry.space_group_name_H-M   'P 1'
#
loop_
_entity.id
_entity.type
_entity.pdbx_description
1 polymer ?
#
loop_
_entity_poly.entity_id
_entity_poly.type
_entity_poly.pdbx_seq_one_letter_code
_entity_poly.pdbx_strand_id
1 'polypeptide(L)'
;LVNISPVFADNFSKIPVIGAIVEVITIKNYSLKSENYEAEIDIPKIRGLKDKNLEQRLNSSFMEDGKRLYHQFQERMEKIQSSKNKGYKSLSLSYSVKNNSKKFLSIEMTKNEIEASSYVSKVHYTIDKKRQIVLTLPMLFKDDKYIKVISDNIKEQMREQMKKDSTKSYFIDQKKDLPVEDFKTIN
;
A
#
# COMPACT_ATOMS: atom_id res chain seq x y z
N LEU A 1 -6.42 -22.47 14.92
CA LEU A 1 -6.40 -22.71 13.47
C LEU A 1 -6.24 -21.35 12.81
N VAL A 2 -5.02 -21.05 12.33
CA VAL A 2 -4.74 -19.81 11.58
C VAL A 2 -5.23 -20.06 10.16
N ASN A 3 -6.29 -19.37 9.72
CA ASN A 3 -6.73 -19.39 8.34
C ASN A 3 -5.73 -18.61 7.48
N ILE A 4 -4.82 -19.33 6.85
CA ILE A 4 -3.90 -18.76 5.85
C ILE A 4 -4.68 -18.74 4.53
N SER A 5 -4.93 -17.56 3.98
CA SER A 5 -5.53 -17.42 2.66
C SER A 5 -4.68 -18.18 1.61
N PRO A 6 -5.26 -18.96 0.67
CA PRO A 6 -4.53 -19.80 -0.28
C PRO A 6 -3.53 -19.02 -1.17
N VAL A 7 -3.77 -17.73 -1.39
CA VAL A 7 -2.88 -16.84 -2.18
C VAL A 7 -1.53 -16.61 -1.49
N PHE A 8 -1.46 -16.80 -0.17
CA PHE A 8 -0.22 -16.62 0.61
C PHE A 8 0.70 -17.82 0.58
N ALA A 9 0.15 -19.04 0.46
CA ALA A 9 0.95 -20.28 0.52
C ALA A 9 1.93 -20.40 -0.67
N ASP A 10 1.57 -19.89 -1.85
CA ASP A 10 2.37 -20.04 -3.08
C ASP A 10 3.60 -19.11 -3.11
N ASN A 11 3.59 -17.98 -2.42
CA ASN A 11 4.72 -17.05 -2.42
C ASN A 11 5.77 -17.33 -1.35
N PHE A 12 5.45 -18.12 -0.31
CA PHE A 12 6.40 -18.45 0.76
C PHE A 12 7.34 -19.60 0.41
N SER A 13 6.98 -20.48 -0.53
CA SER A 13 7.75 -21.70 -0.85
C SER A 13 9.04 -21.47 -1.65
N LYS A 14 9.35 -20.23 -2.06
CA LYS A 14 10.49 -19.93 -2.94
C LYS A 14 11.59 -19.05 -2.37
N ILE A 15 11.54 -18.66 -1.08
CA ILE A 15 12.57 -17.81 -0.49
C ILE A 15 13.42 -18.67 0.45
N PRO A 16 14.69 -19.00 0.13
CA PRO A 16 15.57 -19.71 1.04
C PRO A 16 15.92 -18.82 2.23
N VAL A 17 15.45 -19.20 3.39
CA VAL A 17 15.67 -18.48 4.65
C VAL A 17 16.93 -19.00 5.32
N ILE A 18 18.03 -18.25 5.22
CA ILE A 18 19.26 -18.47 6.01
C ILE A 18 19.57 -17.17 6.76
N GLY A 19 19.31 -17.15 8.06
CA GLY A 19 19.54 -16.01 8.95
C GLY A 19 18.34 -15.79 9.87
N ALA A 20 18.43 -14.89 10.87
CA ALA A 20 17.29 -14.57 11.73
C ALA A 20 16.07 -14.24 10.86
N ILE A 21 15.08 -15.12 10.93
CA ILE A 21 13.92 -15.10 10.05
C ILE A 21 13.06 -13.89 10.46
N VAL A 22 13.02 -12.87 9.60
CA VAL A 22 11.99 -11.84 9.72
C VAL A 22 10.77 -12.35 8.98
N GLU A 23 9.68 -12.49 9.70
CA GLU A 23 8.39 -12.96 9.18
C GLU A 23 7.42 -11.79 9.05
N VAL A 24 6.54 -11.87 8.05
CA VAL A 24 5.37 -10.98 7.92
C VAL A 24 4.14 -11.86 7.85
N ILE A 25 3.25 -11.68 8.81
CA ILE A 25 2.02 -12.47 8.94
C ILE A 25 0.80 -11.55 9.03
N THR A 26 -0.37 -12.02 8.64
CA THR A 26 -1.63 -11.32 8.95
C THR A 26 -1.96 -11.53 10.43
N ILE A 27 -2.02 -10.43 11.19
CA ILE A 27 -2.40 -10.51 12.61
C ILE A 27 -3.88 -10.27 12.82
N LYS A 28 -4.50 -9.48 11.96
CA LYS A 28 -5.90 -9.13 12.04
C LYS A 28 -6.48 -8.97 10.64
N ASN A 29 -7.67 -9.47 10.44
CA ASN A 29 -8.53 -9.17 9.32
C ASN A 29 -9.79 -8.49 9.85
N TYR A 30 -10.14 -7.33 9.28
CA TYR A 30 -11.42 -6.71 9.46
C TYR A 30 -12.26 -6.97 8.23
N SER A 31 -13.46 -7.50 8.42
CA SER A 31 -14.39 -7.81 7.34
C SER A 31 -15.75 -7.19 7.65
N LEU A 32 -16.36 -6.57 6.65
CA LEU A 32 -17.71 -6.04 6.70
C LEU A 32 -18.37 -6.36 5.37
N LYS A 33 -19.55 -6.99 5.40
CA LYS A 33 -20.26 -7.35 4.17
C LYS A 33 -21.74 -7.06 4.31
N SER A 34 -22.29 -6.44 3.25
CA SER A 34 -23.71 -6.17 3.09
C SER A 34 -24.08 -6.35 1.62
N GLU A 35 -25.36 -6.22 1.29
CA GLU A 35 -25.85 -6.34 -0.08
C GLU A 35 -25.17 -5.34 -1.05
N ASN A 36 -24.92 -4.13 -0.60
CA ASN A 36 -24.44 -3.01 -1.44
C ASN A 36 -23.02 -2.54 -1.09
N TYR A 37 -22.35 -3.17 -0.13
CA TYR A 37 -20.97 -2.80 0.21
C TYR A 37 -20.20 -3.94 0.87
N GLU A 38 -18.89 -3.93 0.71
CA GLU A 38 -18.00 -4.82 1.44
C GLU A 38 -16.68 -4.13 1.80
N ALA A 39 -16.08 -4.53 2.90
CA ALA A 39 -14.71 -4.18 3.26
C ALA A 39 -13.94 -5.42 3.66
N GLU A 40 -12.67 -5.50 3.25
CA GLU A 40 -11.73 -6.52 3.69
C GLU A 40 -10.37 -5.88 3.92
N ILE A 41 -9.89 -5.92 5.15
CA ILE A 41 -8.67 -5.23 5.57
C ILE A 41 -7.75 -6.21 6.28
N ASP A 42 -6.67 -6.60 5.62
CA ASP A 42 -5.61 -7.44 6.15
C ASP A 42 -4.51 -6.58 6.77
N ILE A 43 -4.24 -6.79 8.06
CA ILE A 43 -3.22 -6.07 8.79
C ILE A 43 -1.98 -6.94 8.94
N PRO A 44 -0.83 -6.53 8.36
CA PRO A 44 0.42 -7.25 8.53
C PRO A 44 1.01 -7.03 9.93
N LYS A 45 1.79 -8.01 10.37
CA LYS A 45 2.68 -7.91 11.52
C LYS A 45 4.05 -8.42 11.14
N ILE A 46 5.06 -7.60 11.39
CA ILE A 46 6.47 -7.98 11.26
C ILE A 46 6.90 -8.64 12.57
N ARG A 47 7.66 -9.74 12.46
CA ARG A 47 8.31 -10.44 13.57
C ARG A 47 9.76 -10.72 13.23
N GLY A 48 10.63 -10.66 14.22
CA GLY A 48 12.03 -11.07 14.09
C GLY A 48 13.00 -9.95 13.75
N LEU A 49 12.59 -8.67 13.75
CA LEU A 49 13.55 -7.56 13.73
C LEU A 49 14.37 -7.57 15.03
N LYS A 50 15.62 -7.15 14.96
CA LYS A 50 16.51 -7.04 16.13
C LYS A 50 16.07 -5.89 17.02
N ASP A 51 15.77 -4.72 16.43
CA ASP A 51 15.22 -3.58 17.14
C ASP A 51 13.72 -3.80 17.40
N LYS A 52 13.41 -4.14 18.65
CA LYS A 52 12.03 -4.37 19.07
C LYS A 52 11.18 -3.11 19.13
N ASN A 53 11.79 -1.95 19.31
CA ASN A 53 11.08 -0.67 19.27
C ASN A 53 10.65 -0.34 17.83
N LEU A 54 11.53 -0.56 16.84
CA LEU A 54 11.18 -0.40 15.43
C LEU A 54 10.06 -1.37 15.03
N GLU A 55 10.20 -2.66 15.40
CA GLU A 55 9.19 -3.68 15.14
C GLU A 55 7.83 -3.29 15.73
N GLN A 56 7.81 -2.83 16.98
CA GLN A 56 6.58 -2.42 17.65
C GLN A 56 5.95 -1.18 17.00
N ARG A 57 6.75 -0.14 16.71
CA ARG A 57 6.24 1.08 16.04
C ARG A 57 5.60 0.77 14.70
N LEU A 58 6.24 -0.04 13.86
CA LEU A 58 5.70 -0.43 12.56
C LEU A 58 4.39 -1.21 12.73
N ASN A 59 4.38 -2.19 13.62
CA ASN A 59 3.19 -3.01 13.86
C ASN A 59 2.02 -2.20 14.44
N SER A 60 2.30 -1.24 15.32
CA SER A 60 1.29 -0.33 15.85
C SER A 60 0.74 0.58 14.76
N SER A 61 1.59 1.14 13.90
CA SER A 61 1.15 1.96 12.77
C SER A 61 0.25 1.17 11.82
N PHE A 62 0.62 -0.05 11.44
CA PHE A 62 -0.22 -0.90 10.58
C PHE A 62 -1.59 -1.19 11.21
N MET A 63 -1.61 -1.47 12.51
CA MET A 63 -2.85 -1.74 13.24
C MET A 63 -3.75 -0.51 13.30
N GLU A 64 -3.18 0.65 13.65
CA GLU A 64 -3.92 1.92 13.78
C GLU A 64 -4.47 2.38 12.42
N ASP A 65 -3.65 2.30 11.36
CA ASP A 65 -4.06 2.67 10.01
C ASP A 65 -5.18 1.76 9.48
N GLY A 66 -5.04 0.45 9.66
CA GLY A 66 -6.07 -0.49 9.23
C GLY A 66 -7.38 -0.33 10.02
N LYS A 67 -7.29 -0.13 11.33
CA LYS A 67 -8.45 0.14 12.19
C LYS A 67 -9.15 1.44 11.80
N ARG A 68 -8.38 2.52 11.60
CA ARG A 68 -8.91 3.81 11.17
C ARG A 68 -9.64 3.70 9.82
N LEU A 69 -9.02 3.02 8.84
CA LEU A 69 -9.58 2.82 7.53
C LEU A 69 -10.92 2.05 7.58
N TYR A 70 -10.97 0.98 8.39
CA TYR A 70 -12.19 0.20 8.61
C TYR A 70 -13.33 1.04 9.19
N HIS A 71 -13.05 1.79 10.26
CA HIS A 71 -14.07 2.62 10.91
C HIS A 71 -14.55 3.75 10.00
N GLN A 72 -13.65 4.42 9.28
CA GLN A 72 -14.03 5.45 8.32
C GLN A 72 -14.93 4.91 7.20
N PHE A 73 -14.65 3.70 6.73
CA PHE A 73 -15.52 3.06 5.74
C PHE A 73 -16.89 2.72 6.36
N GLN A 74 -16.92 2.13 7.54
CA GLN A 74 -18.15 1.80 8.25
C GLN A 74 -19.04 3.03 8.46
N GLU A 75 -18.50 4.11 9.00
CA GLU A 75 -19.22 5.36 9.21
C GLU A 75 -19.78 5.97 7.90
N ARG A 76 -19.02 5.87 6.80
CA ARG A 76 -19.51 6.31 5.48
C ARG A 76 -20.68 5.44 5.01
N MET A 77 -20.61 4.14 5.19
CA MET A 77 -21.69 3.23 4.77
C MET A 77 -22.96 3.42 5.59
N GLU A 78 -22.86 3.67 6.89
CA GLU A 78 -24.00 4.00 7.74
C GLU A 78 -24.72 5.28 7.28
N LYS A 79 -23.97 6.32 6.91
CA LYS A 79 -24.52 7.58 6.37
C LYS A 79 -25.19 7.39 4.99
N ILE A 80 -24.65 6.50 4.16
CA ILE A 80 -25.18 6.26 2.81
C ILE A 80 -26.43 5.37 2.84
N GLN A 81 -26.59 4.47 3.81
CA GLN A 81 -27.79 3.67 3.97
C GLN A 81 -29.06 4.51 4.08
N SER A 82 -28.94 5.72 4.62
CA SER A 82 -30.04 6.70 4.69
C SER A 82 -30.31 7.44 3.37
N SER A 83 -29.45 7.27 2.36
CA SER A 83 -29.58 7.94 1.06
C SER A 83 -30.12 6.99 -0.02
N LYS A 84 -30.75 7.58 -1.07
CA LYS A 84 -31.30 6.82 -2.22
C LYS A 84 -30.21 6.25 -3.16
N ASN A 85 -28.93 6.51 -2.89
CA ASN A 85 -27.83 6.12 -3.76
C ASN A 85 -27.34 4.69 -3.40
N LYS A 86 -27.84 3.70 -4.13
CA LYS A 86 -27.61 2.26 -3.89
C LYS A 86 -26.46 1.66 -4.71
N GLY A 87 -25.52 2.47 -5.21
CA GLY A 87 -24.36 1.92 -5.93
C GLY A 87 -23.49 1.04 -5.02
N TYR A 88 -22.94 -0.05 -5.59
CA TYR A 88 -22.03 -0.94 -4.86
C TYR A 88 -20.74 -0.21 -4.49
N LYS A 89 -20.24 -0.48 -3.27
CA LYS A 89 -19.04 0.13 -2.73
C LYS A 89 -18.15 -0.95 -2.12
N SER A 90 -16.85 -0.84 -2.35
CA SER A 90 -15.92 -1.75 -1.68
C SER A 90 -14.64 -1.06 -1.22
N LEU A 91 -14.05 -1.61 -0.17
CA LEU A 91 -12.76 -1.23 0.34
C LEU A 91 -11.94 -2.48 0.62
N SER A 92 -10.75 -2.59 0.04
CA SER A 92 -9.80 -3.60 0.45
C SER A 92 -8.44 -3.00 0.79
N LEU A 93 -7.81 -3.53 1.82
CA LEU A 93 -6.42 -3.30 2.15
C LEU A 93 -5.74 -4.67 2.22
N SER A 94 -4.77 -4.88 1.35
CA SER A 94 -3.95 -6.08 1.33
C SER A 94 -2.47 -5.73 1.40
N TYR A 95 -1.61 -6.71 1.64
CA TYR A 95 -0.18 -6.49 1.59
C TYR A 95 0.53 -7.64 0.85
N SER A 96 1.72 -7.34 0.36
CA SER A 96 2.60 -8.35 -0.23
C SER A 96 4.05 -8.10 0.18
N VAL A 97 4.78 -9.17 0.45
CA VAL A 97 6.21 -9.10 0.72
C VAL A 97 6.96 -9.16 -0.61
N LYS A 98 7.53 -8.02 -1.03
CA LYS A 98 8.26 -7.91 -2.30
C LYS A 98 9.69 -8.40 -2.20
N ASN A 99 10.30 -8.25 -1.04
CA ASN A 99 11.66 -8.71 -0.77
C ASN A 99 11.80 -9.09 0.71
N ASN A 100 12.43 -10.23 0.97
CA ASN A 100 12.80 -10.66 2.33
C ASN A 100 14.19 -11.29 2.30
N SER A 101 15.18 -10.53 1.83
CA SER A 101 16.58 -10.95 1.78
C SER A 101 17.27 -10.81 3.14
N LYS A 102 18.53 -11.26 3.24
CA LYS A 102 19.35 -11.02 4.44
C LYS A 102 19.51 -9.54 4.80
N LYS A 103 19.45 -8.65 3.79
CA LYS A 103 19.71 -7.22 3.95
C LYS A 103 18.42 -6.39 4.09
N PHE A 104 17.41 -6.72 3.31
CA PHE A 104 16.19 -5.91 3.21
C PHE A 104 14.92 -6.73 3.43
N LEU A 105 13.94 -6.10 4.07
CA LEU A 105 12.53 -6.49 4.02
C LEU A 105 11.77 -5.39 3.30
N SER A 106 11.04 -5.72 2.23
CA SER A 106 10.16 -4.77 1.53
C SER A 106 8.73 -5.28 1.51
N ILE A 107 7.80 -4.45 1.98
CA ILE A 107 6.37 -4.73 2.05
C ILE A 107 5.65 -3.68 1.22
N GLU A 108 4.75 -4.10 0.34
CA GLU A 108 3.80 -3.25 -0.38
C GLU A 108 2.42 -3.41 0.26
N MET A 109 1.83 -2.30 0.68
CA MET A 109 0.43 -2.22 1.08
C MET A 109 -0.37 -1.72 -0.11
N THR A 110 -1.45 -2.41 -0.48
CA THR A 110 -2.34 -2.01 -1.58
C THR A 110 -3.74 -1.75 -1.04
N LYS A 111 -4.21 -0.52 -1.21
CA LYS A 111 -5.60 -0.14 -0.94
C LYS A 111 -6.35 -0.03 -2.26
N ASN A 112 -7.46 -0.76 -2.38
CA ASN A 112 -8.45 -0.57 -3.44
C ASN A 112 -9.73 -0.01 -2.83
N GLU A 113 -10.29 0.99 -3.45
CA GLU A 113 -11.56 1.61 -3.05
C GLU A 113 -12.44 1.80 -4.28
N ILE A 114 -13.67 1.29 -4.23
CA ILE A 114 -14.66 1.43 -5.29
C ILE A 114 -15.87 2.13 -4.68
N GLU A 115 -16.19 3.30 -5.21
CA GLU A 115 -17.44 4.00 -4.91
C GLU A 115 -18.21 4.32 -6.21
N ALA A 116 -17.81 5.33 -6.95
CA ALA A 116 -18.31 5.62 -8.29
C ALA A 116 -17.28 5.21 -9.36
N SER A 117 -16.03 5.21 -9.00
CA SER A 117 -14.89 4.74 -9.79
C SER A 117 -13.95 3.92 -8.92
N SER A 118 -13.09 3.14 -9.54
CA SER A 118 -12.06 2.39 -8.82
C SER A 118 -10.84 3.28 -8.57
N TYR A 119 -10.36 3.29 -7.33
CA TYR A 119 -9.14 3.96 -6.92
C TYR A 119 -8.19 2.98 -6.26
N VAL A 120 -6.95 2.91 -6.77
CA VAL A 120 -5.90 2.05 -6.22
C VAL A 120 -4.76 2.93 -5.72
N SER A 121 -4.35 2.73 -4.48
CA SER A 121 -3.14 3.34 -3.93
C SER A 121 -2.22 2.30 -3.33
N LYS A 122 -0.91 2.57 -3.40
CA LYS A 122 0.14 1.69 -2.89
C LYS A 122 1.10 2.46 -2.01
N VAL A 123 1.46 1.84 -0.88
CA VAL A 123 2.49 2.35 0.03
C VAL A 123 3.56 1.27 0.20
N HIS A 124 4.81 1.67 0.12
CA HIS A 124 5.95 0.76 0.24
C HIS A 124 6.73 1.02 1.51
N TYR A 125 7.03 -0.04 2.25
CA TYR A 125 7.90 -0.02 3.41
C TYR A 125 9.14 -0.85 3.12
N THR A 126 10.32 -0.24 3.16
CA THR A 126 11.59 -0.94 3.01
C THR A 126 12.42 -0.79 4.27
N ILE A 127 12.74 -1.90 4.92
CA ILE A 127 13.52 -1.94 6.14
C ILE A 127 14.92 -2.47 5.83
N ASP A 128 15.96 -1.71 6.18
CA ASP A 128 17.33 -2.20 6.23
C ASP A 128 17.50 -3.01 7.52
N LYS A 129 17.56 -4.33 7.37
CA LYS A 129 17.67 -5.26 8.50
C LYS A 129 19.02 -5.17 9.23
N LYS A 130 20.06 -4.67 8.57
CA LYS A 130 21.37 -4.48 9.19
C LYS A 130 21.41 -3.21 10.04
N ARG A 131 20.90 -2.11 9.48
CA ARG A 131 20.86 -0.79 10.14
C ARG A 131 19.68 -0.65 11.09
N GLN A 132 18.65 -1.51 10.97
CA GLN A 132 17.40 -1.45 11.74
C GLN A 132 16.67 -0.12 11.55
N ILE A 133 16.53 0.32 10.31
CA ILE A 133 15.83 1.56 9.94
C ILE A 133 14.86 1.31 8.80
N VAL A 134 13.81 2.10 8.73
CA VAL A 134 12.97 2.22 7.52
C VAL A 134 13.69 3.14 6.55
N LEU A 135 13.91 2.66 5.32
CA LEU A 135 14.48 3.45 4.24
C LEU A 135 13.36 4.27 3.59
N THR A 136 13.54 5.58 3.55
CA THR A 136 12.71 6.48 2.77
C THR A 136 13.44 6.90 1.50
N LEU A 137 12.68 7.33 0.48
CA LEU A 137 13.27 7.76 -0.77
C LEU A 137 14.28 8.91 -0.59
N PRO A 138 14.01 9.96 0.21
CA PRO A 138 14.99 11.02 0.49
C PRO A 138 16.33 10.52 1.03
N MET A 139 16.35 9.45 1.82
CA MET A 139 17.60 8.88 2.37
C MET A 139 18.54 8.30 1.31
N LEU A 140 18.05 8.07 0.09
CA LEU A 140 18.84 7.50 -1.01
C LEU A 140 19.55 8.57 -1.84
N PHE A 141 19.26 9.86 -1.61
CA PHE A 141 19.78 10.97 -2.41
C PHE A 141 20.47 12.00 -1.53
N LYS A 142 21.37 12.79 -2.14
CA LYS A 142 22.15 13.82 -1.45
C LYS A 142 21.38 15.14 -1.30
N ASP A 143 20.44 15.40 -2.21
CA ASP A 143 19.65 16.63 -2.28
C ASP A 143 18.29 16.36 -2.93
N ASP A 144 17.41 17.35 -2.98
CA ASP A 144 16.02 17.21 -3.47
C ASP A 144 15.90 17.18 -5.01
N LYS A 145 16.99 17.23 -5.75
CA LYS A 145 16.97 17.21 -7.24
C LYS A 145 16.37 15.92 -7.78
N TYR A 146 16.45 14.82 -6.99
CA TYR A 146 15.82 13.55 -7.35
C TYR A 146 14.31 13.68 -7.59
N ILE A 147 13.63 14.59 -6.89
CA ILE A 147 12.18 14.82 -7.05
C ILE A 147 11.87 15.19 -8.50
N LYS A 148 12.61 16.17 -9.03
CA LYS A 148 12.43 16.59 -10.41
C LYS A 148 12.78 15.48 -11.41
N VAL A 149 13.90 14.80 -11.21
CA VAL A 149 14.36 13.73 -12.11
C VAL A 149 13.34 12.59 -12.16
N ILE A 150 12.83 12.14 -10.99
CA ILE A 150 11.84 11.09 -10.92
C ILE A 150 10.51 11.55 -11.53
N SER A 151 10.07 12.78 -11.21
CA SER A 151 8.82 13.35 -11.74
C SER A 151 8.84 13.45 -13.25
N ASP A 152 9.92 13.95 -13.83
CA ASP A 152 10.09 14.07 -15.28
C ASP A 152 10.06 12.69 -15.95
N ASN A 153 10.76 11.71 -15.37
CA ASN A 153 10.78 10.35 -15.90
C ASN A 153 9.39 9.69 -15.85
N ILE A 154 8.63 9.85 -14.76
CA ILE A 154 7.27 9.33 -14.65
C ILE A 154 6.36 10.00 -15.69
N LYS A 155 6.43 11.32 -15.83
CA LYS A 155 5.64 12.06 -16.84
C LYS A 155 5.96 11.59 -18.26
N GLU A 156 7.23 11.31 -18.57
CA GLU A 156 7.64 10.78 -19.87
C GLU A 156 7.07 9.38 -20.11
N GLN A 157 7.16 8.47 -19.12
CA GLN A 157 6.57 7.16 -19.23
C GLN A 157 5.03 7.22 -19.42
N MET A 158 4.35 8.14 -18.75
CA MET A 158 2.92 8.36 -18.92
C MET A 158 2.59 8.81 -20.35
N ARG A 159 3.36 9.74 -20.94
CA ARG A 159 3.19 10.16 -22.34
C ARG A 159 3.40 9.01 -23.31
N GLU A 160 4.44 8.20 -23.09
CA GLU A 160 4.68 7.02 -23.92
C GLU A 160 3.56 5.99 -23.83
N GLN A 161 3.01 5.78 -22.64
CA GLN A 161 1.89 4.87 -22.47
C GLN A 161 0.63 5.36 -23.20
N MET A 162 0.31 6.67 -23.14
CA MET A 162 -0.79 7.25 -23.89
C MET A 162 -0.60 7.14 -25.42
N LYS A 163 0.66 7.26 -25.90
CA LYS A 163 0.96 7.07 -27.33
C LYS A 163 0.75 5.61 -27.78
N LYS A 164 1.07 4.65 -26.92
CA LYS A 164 0.99 3.21 -27.23
C LYS A 164 -0.41 2.62 -27.02
N ASP A 165 -1.21 3.23 -26.17
CA ASP A 165 -2.51 2.71 -25.73
C ASP A 165 -3.50 3.87 -25.58
N SER A 166 -4.40 4.00 -26.57
CA SER A 166 -5.40 5.08 -26.62
C SER A 166 -6.47 5.00 -25.51
N THR A 167 -6.54 3.87 -24.79
CA THR A 167 -7.45 3.73 -23.65
C THR A 167 -6.89 4.34 -22.37
N LYS A 168 -5.59 4.67 -22.34
CA LYS A 168 -4.93 5.33 -21.21
C LYS A 168 -4.99 6.84 -21.34
N SER A 169 -5.31 7.49 -20.24
CA SER A 169 -5.34 8.95 -20.13
C SER A 169 -4.69 9.38 -18.81
N TYR A 170 -3.74 10.29 -18.91
CA TYR A 170 -3.06 10.91 -17.77
C TYR A 170 -3.18 12.44 -17.87
N PHE A 171 -3.53 13.09 -16.76
CA PHE A 171 -3.74 14.56 -16.70
C PHE A 171 -2.42 15.30 -16.47
N ILE A 172 -1.42 15.11 -17.33
CA ILE A 172 -0.05 15.63 -17.12
C ILE A 172 0.27 16.90 -17.93
N ASP A 173 -0.48 17.16 -19.03
CA ASP A 173 -0.19 18.23 -19.97
C ASP A 173 -1.35 19.26 -20.08
N GLN A 174 -2.37 19.17 -19.25
CA GLN A 174 -3.53 20.06 -19.31
C GLN A 174 -3.22 21.40 -18.66
N LYS A 175 -3.26 22.47 -19.46
CA LYS A 175 -3.01 23.86 -19.02
C LYS A 175 -4.08 24.45 -18.10
N LYS A 176 -5.20 23.80 -17.86
CA LYS A 176 -6.36 24.38 -17.16
C LYS A 176 -6.71 23.74 -15.83
N ASP A 177 -6.36 22.47 -15.58
CA ASP A 177 -6.79 21.77 -14.39
C ASP A 177 -5.60 21.15 -13.70
N LEU A 178 -5.21 21.73 -12.55
CA LEU A 178 -4.24 21.23 -11.59
C LEU A 178 -2.96 20.70 -12.29
N PRO A 179 -1.92 21.50 -12.43
CA PRO A 179 -0.64 20.96 -12.84
C PRO A 179 -0.33 19.80 -11.90
N VAL A 180 -0.03 18.61 -12.44
CA VAL A 180 0.57 17.56 -11.64
C VAL A 180 1.88 18.16 -11.16
N GLU A 181 1.85 18.70 -9.93
CA GLU A 181 3.03 19.20 -9.27
C GLU A 181 4.05 18.06 -9.22
N ASP A 182 5.33 18.41 -9.21
CA ASP A 182 6.36 17.41 -8.99
C ASP A 182 6.03 16.65 -7.71
N PHE A 183 6.20 15.33 -7.74
CA PHE A 183 5.78 14.42 -6.65
C PHE A 183 6.57 14.79 -5.37
N LYS A 184 6.09 15.80 -4.65
CA LYS A 184 6.74 16.31 -3.42
C LYS A 184 6.70 15.33 -2.25
N THR A 185 5.84 14.31 -2.34
CA THR A 185 5.58 13.34 -1.28
C THR A 185 5.76 11.90 -1.76
N ILE A 186 6.87 11.60 -2.39
CA ILE A 186 7.26 10.20 -2.60
C ILE A 186 7.97 9.75 -1.33
N ASN A 187 7.21 9.17 -0.40
CA ASN A 187 7.74 8.47 0.78
C ASN A 187 8.03 7.02 0.44
#